data_e1fdcfbb87ad05147c854ced5d6297d2
#
_entry.id   e1fdcfbb87ad05147c854ced5d6297d2
#
_cell.length_a   1.000
_cell.length_b   1.000
_cell.length_c   1.000
_cell.angle_alpha   90.00
_cell.angle_beta   90.00
_cell.angle_gamma   90.00
#
_symmetry.space_group_name_H-M   'P 1'
#
loop_
_entity.id
_entity.type
_entity.pdbx_description
1 polymer ?
#
loop_
_entity_poly.entity_id
_entity_poly.type
_entity_poly.pdbx_seq_one_letter_code
_entity_poly.pdbx_strand_id
1 'polypeptide(L)'
;RSVGTEKAWKLLEERKLPRIIFVNKMDKGYVNYTKLLNELKEKFGKKIAPFCIPIGEKDEFKGFVNVVDMVGRVFDGKECVDTPIPADVDVSEVRNLLFEAIAETDEALMDKYFAGEEFTQEEIVKGLHKGVVNGDIVPVMVGSAQQNIGIHTLLNYLDLYMPCPTELFSGQRVGEDPITQQEKVVKISDENPFSAIVFKTLVDPFIGKITFFKVNSGVLRKETEVFNPKKNKKERISQLITMQGNKQIEIEE
;
A
#
# COMPACT_ATOMS: atom_id res chain seq x y z
N ARG A 1 2.35 18.47 8.76
CA ARG A 1 3.42 17.45 8.76
C ARG A 1 3.63 16.97 10.18
N SER A 2 3.62 15.66 10.41
CA SER A 2 3.79 15.09 11.74
C SER A 2 5.13 14.36 11.89
N VAL A 3 5.69 14.36 13.11
CA VAL A 3 6.89 13.58 13.45
C VAL A 3 6.69 12.08 13.15
N GLY A 4 5.46 11.59 13.27
CA GLY A 4 5.11 10.21 12.94
C GLY A 4 5.31 9.87 11.47
N THR A 5 4.97 10.79 10.55
CA THR A 5 5.19 10.61 9.11
C THR A 5 6.69 10.48 8.79
N GLU A 6 7.52 11.29 9.42
CA GLU A 6 8.97 11.26 9.20
C GLU A 6 9.60 9.97 9.72
N LYS A 7 9.19 9.51 10.90
CA LYS A 7 9.65 8.23 11.45
C LYS A 7 9.23 7.05 10.58
N ALA A 8 7.96 7.03 10.14
CA ALA A 8 7.46 5.99 9.23
C ALA A 8 8.24 5.99 7.92
N TRP A 9 8.45 7.17 7.32
CA TRP A 9 9.23 7.31 6.08
C TRP A 9 10.63 6.72 6.22
N LYS A 10 11.37 7.11 7.28
CA LYS A 10 12.72 6.60 7.54
C LYS A 10 12.75 5.07 7.63
N LEU A 11 11.83 4.47 8.38
CA LEU A 11 11.74 3.02 8.54
C LEU A 11 11.42 2.30 7.21
N LEU A 12 10.56 2.89 6.38
CA LEU A 12 10.21 2.33 5.06
C LEU A 12 11.39 2.45 4.08
N GLU A 13 12.12 3.56 4.13
CA GLU A 13 13.32 3.80 3.31
C GLU A 13 14.45 2.80 3.67
N GLU A 14 14.76 2.67 4.96
CA GLU A 14 15.77 1.72 5.46
C GLU A 14 15.47 0.27 5.07
N ARG A 15 14.18 -0.08 4.99
CA ARG A 15 13.72 -1.42 4.62
C ARG A 15 13.41 -1.59 3.14
N LYS A 16 13.61 -0.56 2.34
CA LYS A 16 13.28 -0.53 0.89
C LYS A 16 11.83 -0.97 0.62
N LEU A 17 10.90 -0.50 1.44
CA LEU A 17 9.49 -0.83 1.29
C LEU A 17 8.76 0.24 0.48
N PRO A 18 7.92 -0.18 -0.48
CA PRO A 18 7.02 0.72 -1.19
C PRO A 18 6.01 1.36 -0.25
N ARG A 19 5.48 2.52 -0.64
CA ARG A 19 4.60 3.30 0.21
C ARG A 19 3.62 4.14 -0.60
N ILE A 20 2.45 4.38 -0.01
CA ILE A 20 1.45 5.33 -0.48
C ILE A 20 1.21 6.34 0.63
N ILE A 21 1.05 7.60 0.28
CA ILE A 21 0.62 8.66 1.21
C ILE A 21 -0.86 8.94 0.97
N PHE A 22 -1.68 8.79 2.01
CA PHE A 22 -3.08 9.19 1.98
C PHE A 22 -3.29 10.41 2.85
N VAL A 23 -3.58 11.56 2.21
CA VAL A 23 -3.88 12.82 2.88
C VAL A 23 -5.33 12.78 3.33
N ASN A 24 -5.52 12.38 4.58
CA ASN A 24 -6.84 12.24 5.19
C ASN A 24 -7.36 13.56 5.77
N LYS A 25 -8.66 13.60 6.08
CA LYS A 25 -9.35 14.73 6.71
C LYS A 25 -9.37 15.97 5.85
N MET A 26 -9.49 15.82 4.53
CA MET A 26 -9.58 16.94 3.59
C MET A 26 -10.80 17.83 3.84
N ASP A 27 -11.81 17.31 4.53
CA ASP A 27 -13.00 17.99 5.01
C ASP A 27 -12.76 18.95 6.19
N LYS A 28 -11.53 19.03 6.72
CA LYS A 28 -11.24 19.88 7.90
C LYS A 28 -10.59 21.20 7.50
N GLY A 29 -11.02 22.28 8.17
CA GLY A 29 -10.60 23.66 7.87
C GLY A 29 -9.11 23.97 8.03
N TYR A 30 -8.34 23.09 8.68
CA TYR A 30 -6.89 23.25 8.89
C TYR A 30 -6.04 22.54 7.84
N VAL A 31 -6.62 21.80 6.91
CA VAL A 31 -5.88 21.10 5.85
C VAL A 31 -5.70 22.04 4.64
N ASN A 32 -4.45 22.17 4.21
CA ASN A 32 -4.09 22.85 2.96
C ASN A 32 -3.26 21.87 2.12
N TYR A 33 -3.86 21.34 1.06
CA TYR A 33 -3.24 20.31 0.23
C TYR A 33 -2.00 20.80 -0.49
N THR A 34 -2.08 21.97 -1.14
CA THR A 34 -0.95 22.53 -1.91
C THR A 34 0.27 22.75 -1.04
N LYS A 35 0.09 23.34 0.13
CA LYS A 35 1.18 23.51 1.09
C LYS A 35 1.78 22.20 1.53
N LEU A 36 0.93 21.23 1.86
CA LEU A 36 1.38 19.90 2.29
C LEU A 36 2.15 19.18 1.17
N LEU A 37 1.64 19.23 -0.07
CA LEU A 37 2.29 18.61 -1.22
C LEU A 37 3.69 19.21 -1.47
N ASN A 38 3.81 20.55 -1.40
CA ASN A 38 5.09 21.23 -1.55
C ASN A 38 6.08 20.84 -0.44
N GLU A 39 5.64 20.76 0.82
CA GLU A 39 6.46 20.29 1.94
C GLU A 39 6.91 18.83 1.76
N LEU A 40 6.06 17.96 1.20
CA LEU A 40 6.42 16.58 0.89
C LEU A 40 7.47 16.52 -0.23
N LYS A 41 7.28 17.29 -1.32
CA LYS A 41 8.23 17.35 -2.44
C LYS A 41 9.58 17.93 -2.01
N GLU A 42 9.58 18.99 -1.22
CA GLU A 42 10.82 19.60 -0.68
C GLU A 42 11.62 18.59 0.17
N LYS A 43 10.92 17.80 0.98
CA LYS A 43 11.58 16.89 1.92
C LYS A 43 11.96 15.55 1.30
N PHE A 44 11.10 14.98 0.48
CA PHE A 44 11.22 13.61 0.00
C PHE A 44 11.57 13.52 -1.49
N GLY A 45 11.66 14.67 -2.15
CA GLY A 45 12.14 14.78 -3.53
C GLY A 45 11.09 14.47 -4.59
N LYS A 46 11.60 14.28 -5.81
CA LYS A 46 10.80 14.12 -7.05
C LYS A 46 9.92 12.87 -7.07
N LYS A 47 10.20 11.87 -6.25
CA LYS A 47 9.41 10.65 -6.16
C LYS A 47 7.99 10.85 -5.60
N ILE A 48 7.69 12.02 -5.01
CA ILE A 48 6.35 12.37 -4.56
C ILE A 48 5.46 12.68 -5.76
N ALA A 49 4.54 11.78 -6.06
CA ALA A 49 3.67 11.84 -7.23
C ALA A 49 2.20 11.98 -6.81
N PRO A 50 1.54 13.12 -7.04
CA PRO A 50 0.12 13.26 -6.74
C PRO A 50 -0.71 12.49 -7.75
N PHE A 51 -1.42 11.45 -7.28
CA PHE A 51 -2.37 10.68 -8.07
C PHE A 51 -3.78 11.26 -7.99
N CYS A 52 -4.04 12.05 -6.95
CA CYS A 52 -5.32 12.72 -6.76
C CYS A 52 -5.11 14.18 -6.37
N ILE A 53 -5.91 15.08 -6.97
CA ILE A 53 -5.98 16.50 -6.64
C ILE A 53 -7.37 16.77 -6.05
N PRO A 54 -7.50 17.45 -4.89
CA PRO A 54 -8.80 17.68 -4.28
C PRO A 54 -9.70 18.59 -5.14
N ILE A 55 -11.01 18.30 -5.12
CA ILE A 55 -12.05 19.18 -5.64
C ILE A 55 -12.74 19.85 -4.45
N GLY A 56 -12.57 21.16 -4.34
CA GLY A 56 -12.96 21.94 -3.17
C GLY A 56 -11.98 21.79 -2.01
N GLU A 57 -12.09 22.67 -1.04
CA GLU A 57 -11.27 22.67 0.17
C GLU A 57 -12.16 22.77 1.41
N LYS A 58 -11.70 22.22 2.54
CA LYS A 58 -12.38 22.31 3.84
C LYS A 58 -13.81 21.77 3.77
N ASP A 59 -14.77 22.59 4.17
CA ASP A 59 -16.20 22.23 4.18
C ASP A 59 -16.76 22.05 2.75
N GLU A 60 -16.08 22.58 1.74
CA GLU A 60 -16.44 22.41 0.32
C GLU A 60 -15.74 21.21 -0.34
N PHE A 61 -14.93 20.45 0.41
CA PHE A 61 -14.29 19.24 -0.10
C PHE A 61 -15.35 18.20 -0.45
N LYS A 62 -15.51 17.91 -1.73
CA LYS A 62 -16.55 17.00 -2.25
C LYS A 62 -16.02 15.82 -3.04
N GLY A 63 -14.72 15.80 -3.30
CA GLY A 63 -14.11 14.75 -4.11
C GLY A 63 -12.70 15.10 -4.56
N PHE A 64 -12.28 14.50 -5.63
CA PHE A 64 -10.94 14.70 -6.18
C PHE A 64 -10.90 14.43 -7.69
N VAL A 65 -9.92 15.01 -8.36
CA VAL A 65 -9.54 14.61 -9.71
C VAL A 65 -8.54 13.47 -9.61
N ASN A 66 -8.86 12.35 -10.24
CA ASN A 66 -7.94 11.25 -10.45
C ASN A 66 -7.06 11.58 -11.67
N VAL A 67 -5.80 11.88 -11.42
CA VAL A 67 -4.84 12.31 -12.45
C VAL A 67 -4.40 11.14 -13.34
N VAL A 68 -4.42 9.92 -12.81
CA VAL A 68 -4.06 8.71 -13.56
C VAL A 68 -5.13 8.40 -14.61
N ASP A 69 -6.40 8.38 -14.19
CA ASP A 69 -7.54 8.05 -15.04
C ASP A 69 -8.10 9.27 -15.80
N MET A 70 -7.66 10.49 -15.46
CA MET A 70 -8.15 11.75 -16.01
C MET A 70 -9.68 11.94 -15.87
N VAL A 71 -10.17 11.73 -14.66
CA VAL A 71 -11.59 11.85 -14.33
C VAL A 71 -11.78 12.53 -12.97
N GLY A 72 -12.81 13.36 -12.85
CA GLY A 72 -13.27 13.84 -11.55
C GLY A 72 -14.04 12.75 -10.83
N ARG A 73 -13.90 12.66 -9.50
CA ARG A 73 -14.66 11.75 -8.64
C ARG A 73 -15.29 12.53 -7.51
N VAL A 74 -16.60 12.70 -7.57
CA VAL A 74 -17.37 13.51 -6.61
C VAL A 74 -18.27 12.60 -5.79
N PHE A 75 -18.32 12.84 -4.49
CA PHE A 75 -19.16 12.09 -3.56
C PHE A 75 -20.64 12.51 -3.70
N ASP A 76 -21.50 11.56 -3.97
CA ASP A 76 -22.95 11.75 -4.18
C ASP A 76 -23.79 11.57 -2.90
N GLY A 77 -23.12 11.33 -1.76
CA GLY A 77 -23.75 11.00 -0.48
C GLY A 77 -23.66 9.52 -0.10
N LYS A 78 -23.26 8.65 -1.04
CA LYS A 78 -23.10 7.21 -0.85
C LYS A 78 -21.71 6.75 -1.30
N GLU A 79 -21.31 7.14 -2.49
CA GLU A 79 -20.03 6.76 -3.09
C GLU A 79 -19.46 7.90 -3.96
N CYS A 80 -18.22 7.76 -4.41
CA CYS A 80 -17.65 8.70 -5.37
C CYS A 80 -18.02 8.25 -6.79
N VAL A 81 -18.71 9.12 -7.52
CA VAL A 81 -19.11 8.91 -8.91
C VAL A 81 -18.21 9.67 -9.87
N ASP A 82 -18.02 9.12 -11.05
CA ASP A 82 -17.20 9.73 -12.09
C ASP A 82 -17.91 10.97 -12.67
N THR A 83 -17.15 12.05 -12.80
CA THR A 83 -17.60 13.34 -13.35
C THR A 83 -16.53 13.92 -14.27
N PRO A 84 -16.86 14.85 -15.17
CA PRO A 84 -15.85 15.63 -15.87
C PRO A 84 -14.93 16.35 -14.89
N ILE A 85 -13.68 16.56 -15.30
CA ILE A 85 -12.74 17.37 -14.52
C ILE A 85 -13.26 18.81 -14.46
N PRO A 86 -13.39 19.43 -13.27
CA PRO A 86 -13.80 20.82 -13.16
C PRO A 86 -12.86 21.75 -13.92
N ALA A 87 -13.38 22.75 -14.60
CA ALA A 87 -12.61 23.68 -15.45
C ALA A 87 -11.58 24.54 -14.67
N ASP A 88 -11.78 24.69 -13.37
CA ASP A 88 -10.90 25.40 -12.44
C ASP A 88 -9.77 24.54 -11.87
N VAL A 89 -9.73 23.24 -12.18
CA VAL A 89 -8.67 22.31 -11.76
C VAL A 89 -7.75 22.00 -12.92
N ASP A 90 -6.57 22.63 -12.93
CA ASP A 90 -5.52 22.30 -13.91
C ASP A 90 -4.68 21.10 -13.40
N VAL A 91 -4.69 20.05 -14.20
CA VAL A 91 -3.94 18.81 -13.94
C VAL A 91 -2.75 18.62 -14.86
N SER A 92 -2.54 19.53 -15.81
CA SER A 92 -1.56 19.35 -16.89
C SER A 92 -0.14 19.17 -16.40
N GLU A 93 0.30 20.03 -15.49
CA GLU A 93 1.66 19.94 -14.91
C GLU A 93 1.83 18.63 -14.12
N VAL A 94 0.86 18.28 -13.30
CA VAL A 94 0.92 17.07 -12.47
C VAL A 94 0.93 15.81 -13.32
N ARG A 95 0.12 15.79 -14.40
CA ARG A 95 0.09 14.67 -15.33
C ARG A 95 1.40 14.52 -16.09
N ASN A 96 2.00 15.61 -16.55
CA ASN A 96 3.30 15.57 -17.22
C ASN A 96 4.40 15.02 -16.30
N LEU A 97 4.47 15.46 -15.04
CA LEU A 97 5.40 14.92 -14.06
C LEU A 97 5.17 13.44 -13.78
N LEU A 98 3.91 13.01 -13.77
CA LEU A 98 3.57 11.59 -13.59
C LEU A 98 4.05 10.75 -14.79
N PHE A 99 3.88 11.25 -16.02
CA PHE A 99 4.31 10.57 -17.23
C PHE A 99 5.84 10.52 -17.36
N GLU A 100 6.54 11.58 -16.96
CA GLU A 100 8.00 11.57 -16.84
C GLU A 100 8.46 10.48 -15.86
N ALA A 101 7.84 10.39 -14.68
CA ALA A 101 8.15 9.36 -13.71
C ALA A 101 7.84 7.93 -14.22
N ILE A 102 6.78 7.75 -15.02
CA ILE A 102 6.49 6.48 -15.68
C ILE A 102 7.56 6.14 -16.71
N ALA A 103 7.96 7.10 -17.54
CA ALA A 103 9.00 6.94 -18.56
C ALA A 103 10.33 6.50 -17.94
N GLU A 104 10.72 7.06 -16.80
CA GLU A 104 11.95 6.69 -16.08
C GLU A 104 11.96 5.22 -15.60
N THR A 105 10.83 4.51 -15.62
CA THR A 105 10.76 3.11 -15.14
C THR A 105 11.20 2.07 -16.17
N ASP A 106 11.23 2.43 -17.46
CA ASP A 106 11.52 1.48 -18.54
C ASP A 106 12.08 2.19 -19.77
N GLU A 107 13.10 1.63 -20.40
CA GLU A 107 13.77 2.23 -21.56
C GLU A 107 12.82 2.42 -22.76
N ALA A 108 11.94 1.46 -23.02
CA ALA A 108 10.97 1.58 -24.11
C ALA A 108 9.91 2.66 -23.84
N LEU A 109 9.52 2.86 -22.57
CA LEU A 109 8.63 3.96 -22.19
C LEU A 109 9.34 5.31 -22.29
N MET A 110 10.62 5.37 -21.98
CA MET A 110 11.43 6.57 -22.12
C MET A 110 11.55 6.99 -23.60
N ASP A 111 11.83 6.05 -24.50
CA ASP A 111 11.90 6.30 -25.94
C ASP A 111 10.57 6.84 -26.49
N LYS A 112 9.47 6.23 -26.06
CA LYS A 112 8.11 6.63 -26.41
C LYS A 112 7.77 8.04 -25.93
N TYR A 113 8.16 8.36 -24.70
CA TYR A 113 7.99 9.69 -24.10
C TYR A 113 8.75 10.77 -24.89
N PHE A 114 10.00 10.52 -25.26
CA PHE A 114 10.79 11.47 -26.06
C PHE A 114 10.29 11.58 -27.51
N ALA A 115 9.67 10.53 -28.05
CA ALA A 115 9.03 10.58 -29.37
C ALA A 115 7.71 11.39 -29.34
N GLY A 116 7.20 11.77 -28.15
CA GLY A 116 5.93 12.45 -27.99
C GLY A 116 4.72 11.55 -28.22
N GLU A 117 4.89 10.24 -28.08
CA GLU A 117 3.81 9.25 -28.19
C GLU A 117 3.04 9.12 -26.88
N GLU A 118 1.74 8.87 -26.99
CA GLU A 118 0.91 8.63 -25.82
C GLU A 118 1.12 7.22 -25.25
N PHE A 119 1.11 7.10 -23.92
CA PHE A 119 1.10 5.81 -23.26
C PHE A 119 -0.29 5.19 -23.29
N THR A 120 -0.35 3.90 -23.54
CA THR A 120 -1.58 3.12 -23.37
C THR A 120 -1.91 2.98 -21.89
N GLN A 121 -3.17 2.67 -21.56
CA GLN A 121 -3.58 2.45 -20.17
C GLN A 121 -2.80 1.31 -19.51
N GLU A 122 -2.49 0.26 -20.25
CA GLU A 122 -1.68 -0.86 -19.76
C GLU A 122 -0.24 -0.42 -19.42
N GLU A 123 0.38 0.39 -20.26
CA GLU A 123 1.72 0.95 -20.03
C GLU A 123 1.73 1.87 -18.80
N ILE A 124 0.70 2.70 -18.62
CA ILE A 124 0.55 3.55 -17.44
C ILE A 124 0.47 2.70 -16.17
N VAL A 125 -0.42 1.73 -16.13
CA VAL A 125 -0.59 0.85 -14.94
C VAL A 125 0.70 0.11 -14.63
N LYS A 126 1.32 -0.50 -15.64
CA LYS A 126 2.56 -1.27 -15.49
C LYS A 126 3.75 -0.40 -15.06
N GLY A 127 3.90 0.78 -15.66
CA GLY A 127 4.95 1.73 -15.30
C GLY A 127 4.78 2.26 -13.87
N LEU A 128 3.55 2.62 -13.49
CA LEU A 128 3.25 3.05 -12.12
C LEU A 128 3.50 1.94 -11.11
N HIS A 129 3.04 0.72 -11.39
CA HIS A 129 3.29 -0.44 -10.52
C HIS A 129 4.80 -0.64 -10.31
N LYS A 130 5.58 -0.70 -11.39
CA LYS A 130 7.04 -0.86 -11.33
C LYS A 130 7.71 0.25 -10.54
N GLY A 131 7.34 1.52 -10.79
CA GLY A 131 7.89 2.67 -10.06
C GLY A 131 7.55 2.67 -8.58
N VAL A 132 6.33 2.24 -8.21
CA VAL A 132 5.91 2.12 -6.80
C VAL A 132 6.64 0.98 -6.10
N VAL A 133 6.73 -0.19 -6.74
CA VAL A 133 7.44 -1.37 -6.19
C VAL A 133 8.91 -1.05 -5.91
N ASN A 134 9.57 -0.34 -6.83
CA ASN A 134 10.97 0.07 -6.68
C ASN A 134 11.17 1.21 -5.67
N GLY A 135 10.08 1.93 -5.32
CA GLY A 135 10.14 3.12 -4.47
C GLY A 135 10.57 4.40 -5.17
N ASP A 136 10.56 4.41 -6.50
CA ASP A 136 10.84 5.57 -7.36
C ASP A 136 9.64 6.50 -7.46
N ILE A 137 8.43 5.95 -7.36
CA ILE A 137 7.16 6.66 -7.33
C ILE A 137 6.48 6.43 -5.99
N VAL A 138 6.09 7.52 -5.33
CA VAL A 138 5.31 7.49 -4.08
C VAL A 138 3.98 8.19 -4.34
N PRO A 139 2.89 7.43 -4.54
CA PRO A 139 1.57 7.99 -4.76
C PRO A 139 1.09 8.85 -3.60
N VAL A 140 0.58 10.04 -3.90
CA VAL A 140 -0.11 10.90 -2.94
C VAL A 140 -1.59 10.95 -3.32
N MET A 141 -2.43 10.48 -2.44
CA MET A 141 -3.87 10.45 -2.58
C MET A 141 -4.53 11.34 -1.53
N VAL A 142 -5.76 11.74 -1.79
CA VAL A 142 -6.53 12.61 -0.90
C VAL A 142 -7.90 12.01 -0.57
N GLY A 143 -8.44 12.36 0.59
CA GLY A 143 -9.79 11.93 0.94
C GLY A 143 -10.21 12.32 2.35
N SER A 144 -11.38 11.83 2.74
CA SER A 144 -11.92 11.89 4.10
C SER A 144 -12.44 10.51 4.48
N ALA A 145 -11.74 9.83 5.36
CA ALA A 145 -12.15 8.52 5.85
C ALA A 145 -13.48 8.60 6.62
N GLN A 146 -13.74 9.71 7.30
CA GLN A 146 -14.99 9.92 8.04
C GLN A 146 -16.19 10.02 7.09
N GLN A 147 -16.01 10.66 5.94
CA GLN A 147 -17.05 10.84 4.91
C GLN A 147 -17.03 9.74 3.84
N ASN A 148 -16.11 8.79 3.95
CA ASN A 148 -15.87 7.73 2.96
C ASN A 148 -15.46 8.24 1.55
N ILE A 149 -14.91 9.46 1.47
CA ILE A 149 -14.43 10.04 0.21
C ILE A 149 -13.00 9.56 -0.08
N GLY A 150 -12.77 8.97 -1.26
CA GLY A 150 -11.47 8.51 -1.72
C GLY A 150 -11.00 7.16 -1.17
N ILE A 151 -11.76 6.53 -0.25
CA ILE A 151 -11.36 5.25 0.37
C ILE A 151 -11.42 4.10 -0.64
N HIS A 152 -12.48 4.03 -1.45
CA HIS A 152 -12.59 3.01 -2.48
C HIS A 152 -11.42 3.09 -3.50
N THR A 153 -11.08 4.32 -3.93
CA THR A 153 -9.92 4.54 -4.82
C THR A 153 -8.61 4.16 -4.15
N LEU A 154 -8.44 4.45 -2.85
CA LEU A 154 -7.26 3.99 -2.11
C LEU A 154 -7.15 2.46 -2.10
N LEU A 155 -8.24 1.75 -1.84
CA LEU A 155 -8.24 0.27 -1.82
C LEU A 155 -7.91 -0.30 -3.21
N ASN A 156 -8.50 0.26 -4.28
CA ASN A 156 -8.18 -0.14 -5.65
C ASN A 156 -6.68 0.12 -5.98
N TYR A 157 -6.13 1.22 -5.54
CA TYR A 157 -4.73 1.56 -5.80
C TYR A 157 -3.74 0.75 -4.96
N LEU A 158 -4.15 0.29 -3.78
CA LEU A 158 -3.39 -0.71 -3.02
C LEU A 158 -3.30 -2.02 -3.82
N ASP A 159 -4.41 -2.44 -4.43
CA ASP A 159 -4.45 -3.66 -5.24
C ASP A 159 -3.66 -3.53 -6.55
N LEU A 160 -3.77 -2.40 -7.25
CA LEU A 160 -3.14 -2.16 -8.54
C LEU A 160 -1.64 -1.86 -8.47
N TYR A 161 -1.19 -1.12 -7.46
CA TYR A 161 0.16 -0.54 -7.46
C TYR A 161 1.06 -1.03 -6.34
N MET A 162 0.51 -1.60 -5.27
CA MET A 162 1.37 -2.16 -4.23
C MET A 162 1.76 -3.60 -4.55
N PRO A 163 3.01 -4.00 -4.27
CA PRO A 163 3.45 -5.35 -4.59
C PRO A 163 2.80 -6.40 -3.71
N CYS A 164 2.53 -7.55 -4.29
CA CYS A 164 2.23 -8.74 -3.52
C CYS A 164 3.52 -9.30 -2.85
N PRO A 165 3.40 -10.18 -1.86
CA PRO A 165 4.58 -10.74 -1.18
C PRO A 165 5.58 -11.44 -2.10
N THR A 166 5.13 -12.01 -3.22
CA THR A 166 5.98 -12.71 -4.19
C THR A 166 6.80 -11.78 -5.09
N GLU A 167 6.43 -10.50 -5.17
CA GLU A 167 7.15 -9.48 -5.95
C GLU A 167 8.23 -8.79 -5.11
N LEU A 168 8.02 -8.66 -3.80
CA LEU A 168 9.00 -8.07 -2.91
C LEU A 168 10.18 -9.00 -2.66
N PHE A 169 11.40 -8.45 -2.74
CA PHE A 169 12.66 -9.18 -2.48
C PHE A 169 12.78 -10.46 -3.32
N SER A 170 12.32 -10.42 -4.57
CA SER A 170 12.30 -11.58 -5.49
C SER A 170 11.50 -12.76 -4.95
N GLY A 171 10.47 -12.51 -4.15
CA GLY A 171 9.64 -13.55 -3.56
C GLY A 171 10.36 -14.39 -2.51
N GLN A 172 11.39 -13.87 -1.87
CA GLN A 172 12.18 -14.59 -0.89
C GLN A 172 12.13 -13.92 0.49
N ARG A 173 12.34 -14.74 1.51
CA ARG A 173 12.56 -14.29 2.88
C ARG A 173 13.81 -14.98 3.44
N VAL A 174 14.58 -14.25 4.19
CA VAL A 174 15.71 -14.78 4.94
C VAL A 174 15.23 -15.08 6.36
N GLY A 175 15.46 -16.30 6.80
CA GLY A 175 15.21 -16.77 8.15
C GLY A 175 16.43 -17.48 8.68
N GLU A 176 16.35 -17.99 9.91
CA GLU A 176 17.37 -18.81 10.54
C GLU A 176 16.82 -20.23 10.71
N ASP A 177 17.62 -21.23 10.31
CA ASP A 177 17.30 -22.63 10.57
C ASP A 177 17.41 -22.89 12.08
N PRO A 178 16.34 -23.35 12.74
CA PRO A 178 16.33 -23.48 14.20
C PRO A 178 17.25 -24.57 14.74
N ILE A 179 17.73 -25.46 13.88
CA ILE A 179 18.62 -26.58 14.27
C ILE A 179 20.08 -26.20 14.03
N THR A 180 20.38 -25.70 12.82
CA THR A 180 21.75 -25.40 12.39
C THR A 180 22.18 -23.98 12.73
N GLN A 181 21.25 -23.08 13.08
CA GLN A 181 21.47 -21.65 13.32
C GLN A 181 22.09 -20.91 12.10
N GLN A 182 21.97 -21.49 10.92
CA GLN A 182 22.44 -20.89 9.68
C GLN A 182 21.31 -20.12 9.00
N GLU A 183 21.69 -19.07 8.29
CA GLU A 183 20.73 -18.36 7.43
C GLU A 183 20.16 -19.30 6.39
N LYS A 184 18.84 -19.24 6.23
CA LYS A 184 18.08 -20.01 5.26
C LYS A 184 17.20 -19.08 4.45
N VAL A 185 17.40 -19.10 3.13
CA VAL A 185 16.50 -18.41 2.20
C VAL A 185 15.28 -19.27 1.95
N VAL A 186 14.10 -18.71 2.20
CA VAL A 186 12.81 -19.36 1.97
C VAL A 186 12.07 -18.61 0.86
N LYS A 187 11.72 -19.33 -0.21
CA LYS A 187 10.87 -18.80 -1.27
C LYS A 187 9.42 -18.76 -0.79
N ILE A 188 8.74 -17.66 -1.06
CA ILE A 188 7.32 -17.49 -0.73
C ILE A 188 6.50 -18.34 -1.72
N SER A 189 5.90 -19.42 -1.24
CA SER A 189 5.06 -20.34 -2.01
C SER A 189 4.31 -21.25 -1.05
N ASP A 190 3.09 -21.62 -1.39
CA ASP A 190 2.27 -22.57 -0.63
C ASP A 190 2.83 -23.99 -0.64
N GLU A 191 3.65 -24.32 -1.65
CA GLU A 191 4.31 -25.63 -1.79
C GLU A 191 5.51 -25.83 -0.87
N ASN A 192 6.03 -24.74 -0.29
CA ASN A 192 7.18 -24.79 0.59
C ASN A 192 6.80 -25.17 2.02
N PRO A 193 7.76 -25.63 2.83
CA PRO A 193 7.51 -25.83 4.25
C PRO A 193 6.94 -24.60 4.94
N PHE A 194 5.99 -24.84 5.84
CA PHE A 194 5.37 -23.77 6.61
C PHE A 194 6.39 -22.96 7.42
N SER A 195 6.32 -21.66 7.28
CA SER A 195 7.03 -20.72 8.14
C SER A 195 6.17 -19.48 8.39
N ALA A 196 6.19 -18.99 9.63
CA ALA A 196 5.43 -17.82 10.02
C ALA A 196 6.16 -17.00 11.09
N ILE A 197 5.81 -15.73 11.18
CA ILE A 197 6.26 -14.84 12.24
C ILE A 197 5.10 -14.41 13.11
N VAL A 198 5.23 -14.61 14.42
CA VAL A 198 4.28 -14.09 15.41
C VAL A 198 4.58 -12.62 15.67
N PHE A 199 3.58 -11.77 15.50
CA PHE A 199 3.72 -10.32 15.69
C PHE A 199 2.89 -9.75 16.84
N LYS A 200 1.90 -10.51 17.33
CA LYS A 200 1.04 -10.06 18.45
C LYS A 200 0.47 -11.25 19.22
N THR A 201 0.32 -11.09 20.52
CA THR A 201 -0.39 -12.02 21.38
C THR A 201 -1.37 -11.23 22.27
N LEU A 202 -2.61 -11.68 22.33
CA LEU A 202 -3.63 -11.17 23.23
C LEU A 202 -4.03 -12.28 24.22
N VAL A 203 -4.48 -11.89 25.39
CA VAL A 203 -5.11 -12.79 26.35
C VAL A 203 -6.56 -12.38 26.46
N ASP A 204 -7.43 -13.26 25.99
CA ASP A 204 -8.88 -13.11 26.10
C ASP A 204 -9.37 -13.86 27.35
N PRO A 205 -10.22 -13.26 28.21
CA PRO A 205 -10.66 -13.88 29.44
C PRO A 205 -11.46 -15.18 29.24
N PHE A 206 -12.09 -15.35 28.06
CA PHE A 206 -12.99 -16.49 27.77
C PHE A 206 -12.33 -17.56 26.90
N ILE A 207 -11.50 -17.11 25.93
CA ILE A 207 -10.90 -17.99 24.92
C ILE A 207 -9.45 -18.34 25.29
N GLY A 208 -8.85 -17.54 26.17
CA GLY A 208 -7.45 -17.70 26.55
C GLY A 208 -6.50 -16.94 25.65
N LYS A 209 -5.40 -17.57 25.28
CA LYS A 209 -4.34 -16.93 24.52
C LYS A 209 -4.60 -16.99 23.02
N ILE A 210 -4.73 -15.82 22.40
CA ILE A 210 -4.84 -15.66 20.95
C ILE A 210 -3.51 -15.16 20.41
N THR A 211 -2.91 -15.88 19.46
CA THR A 211 -1.63 -15.54 18.85
C THR A 211 -1.84 -15.16 17.39
N PHE A 212 -1.47 -13.92 17.05
CA PHE A 212 -1.49 -13.41 15.68
C PHE A 212 -0.16 -13.65 15.01
N PHE A 213 -0.22 -14.21 13.82
CA PHE A 213 0.97 -14.49 13.03
C PHE A 213 0.76 -14.16 11.55
N LYS A 214 1.87 -13.97 10.84
CA LYS A 214 1.89 -13.79 9.39
C LYS A 214 2.62 -14.98 8.76
N VAL A 215 1.97 -15.67 7.84
CA VAL A 215 2.58 -16.75 7.06
C VAL A 215 3.58 -16.17 6.07
N ASN A 216 4.79 -16.72 6.03
CA ASN A 216 5.83 -16.36 5.07
C ASN A 216 5.98 -17.40 3.96
N SER A 217 5.69 -18.66 4.22
CA SER A 217 5.69 -19.76 3.25
C SER A 217 4.86 -20.93 3.75
N GLY A 218 4.45 -21.78 2.82
CA GLY A 218 3.65 -22.96 3.12
C GLY A 218 2.25 -22.63 3.59
N VAL A 219 1.53 -23.65 4.00
CA VAL A 219 0.14 -23.59 4.49
C VAL A 219 0.09 -24.14 5.90
N LEU A 220 -0.62 -23.42 6.79
CA LEU A 220 -0.94 -23.93 8.14
C LEU A 220 -2.36 -24.46 8.16
N ARG A 221 -2.53 -25.68 8.68
CA ARG A 221 -3.84 -26.30 8.85
C ARG A 221 -4.12 -26.50 10.34
N LYS A 222 -5.40 -26.47 10.71
CA LYS A 222 -5.80 -26.84 12.07
C LYS A 222 -5.36 -28.29 12.37
N GLU A 223 -5.20 -28.60 13.66
CA GLU A 223 -4.77 -29.90 14.17
C GLU A 223 -3.36 -30.35 13.75
N THR A 224 -2.54 -29.43 13.20
CA THR A 224 -1.15 -29.72 12.88
C THR A 224 -0.20 -29.32 14.02
N GLU A 225 1.01 -29.87 13.97
CA GLU A 225 2.09 -29.46 14.87
C GLU A 225 3.04 -28.52 14.17
N VAL A 226 3.44 -27.45 14.85
CA VAL A 226 4.46 -26.50 14.42
C VAL A 226 5.63 -26.49 15.40
N PHE A 227 6.83 -26.24 14.93
CA PHE A 227 8.00 -26.07 15.78
C PHE A 227 8.17 -24.60 16.17
N ASN A 228 8.23 -24.33 17.47
CA ASN A 228 8.54 -23.01 17.99
C ASN A 228 10.03 -22.93 18.34
N PRO A 229 10.86 -22.30 17.50
CA PRO A 229 12.31 -22.28 17.71
C PRO A 229 12.71 -21.51 18.97
N LYS A 230 11.99 -20.45 19.31
CA LYS A 230 12.27 -19.65 20.51
C LYS A 230 12.08 -20.42 21.80
N LYS A 231 11.13 -21.36 21.84
CA LYS A 231 10.87 -22.24 23.00
C LYS A 231 11.51 -23.61 22.85
N ASN A 232 12.11 -23.92 21.71
CA ASN A 232 12.66 -25.21 21.35
C ASN A 232 11.69 -26.37 21.58
N LYS A 233 10.42 -26.21 21.15
CA LYS A 233 9.40 -27.23 21.32
C LYS A 233 8.35 -27.21 20.21
N LYS A 234 7.68 -28.35 20.06
CA LYS A 234 6.50 -28.47 19.22
C LYS A 234 5.27 -27.90 19.94
N GLU A 235 4.43 -27.22 19.21
CA GLU A 235 3.14 -26.70 19.66
C GLU A 235 2.06 -27.19 18.69
N ARG A 236 0.96 -27.73 19.24
CA ARG A 236 -0.18 -28.17 18.45
C ARG A 236 -1.11 -26.98 18.22
N ILE A 237 -1.54 -26.79 16.99
CA ILE A 237 -2.50 -25.78 16.58
C ILE A 237 -3.87 -26.44 16.59
N SER A 238 -4.67 -26.17 17.61
CA SER A 238 -6.01 -26.75 17.78
C SER A 238 -7.07 -26.01 16.96
N GLN A 239 -6.93 -24.70 16.80
CA GLN A 239 -7.93 -23.87 16.14
C GLN A 239 -7.21 -22.75 15.34
N LEU A 240 -7.73 -22.46 14.16
CA LEU A 240 -7.35 -21.32 13.35
C LEU A 240 -8.51 -20.37 13.20
N ILE A 241 -8.24 -19.08 13.36
CA ILE A 241 -9.25 -18.03 13.23
C ILE A 241 -8.72 -16.88 12.38
N THR A 242 -9.60 -16.25 11.65
CA THR A 242 -9.37 -14.91 11.09
C THR A 242 -10.24 -13.89 11.83
N MET A 243 -9.79 -12.64 11.88
CA MET A 243 -10.47 -11.57 12.60
C MET A 243 -11.07 -10.57 11.62
N GLN A 244 -12.34 -10.27 11.79
CA GLN A 244 -13.02 -9.17 11.13
C GLN A 244 -13.48 -8.17 12.20
N GLY A 245 -12.65 -7.15 12.47
CA GLY A 245 -12.83 -6.31 13.65
C GLY A 245 -12.67 -7.12 14.93
N ASN A 246 -13.73 -7.19 15.75
CA ASN A 246 -13.80 -8.01 16.96
C ASN A 246 -14.45 -9.39 16.74
N LYS A 247 -14.95 -9.67 15.52
CA LYS A 247 -15.59 -10.94 15.19
C LYS A 247 -14.52 -11.95 14.80
N GLN A 248 -14.57 -13.11 15.44
CA GLN A 248 -13.74 -14.27 15.14
C GLN A 248 -14.45 -15.17 14.15
N ILE A 249 -13.75 -15.61 13.12
CA ILE A 249 -14.26 -16.54 12.10
C ILE A 249 -13.30 -17.73 12.07
N GLU A 250 -13.80 -18.92 12.35
CA GLU A 250 -13.00 -20.14 12.28
C GLU A 250 -12.71 -20.49 10.82
N ILE A 251 -11.48 -20.95 10.57
CA ILE A 251 -11.00 -21.38 9.26
C ILE A 251 -10.25 -22.70 9.37
N GLU A 252 -10.16 -23.44 8.28
CA GLU A 252 -9.48 -24.74 8.21
C GLU A 252 -7.97 -24.58 7.92
N GLU A 253 -7.63 -23.58 7.11
CA GLU A 253 -6.26 -23.27 6.69
C GLU A 253 -6.05 -21.78 6.40
#